data_ef488b917c234f72df8c0b88e43be6ef
#
_entry.id   ef488b917c234f72df8c0b88e43be6ef
#
_cell.length_a   1.000
_cell.length_b   1.000
_cell.length_c   1.000
_cell.angle_alpha   90.00
_cell.angle_beta   90.00
_cell.angle_gamma   90.00
#
_symmetry.space_group_name_H-M   'P 1'
#
loop_
_entity.id
_entity.type
_entity.pdbx_description
1 polymer ?
#
loop_
_entity_poly.entity_id
_entity_poly.type
_entity_poly.pdbx_seq_one_letter_code
_entity_poly.pdbx_strand_id
1 'polypeptide(L)'
;MFERHGVPVLQGLIADTPEEAEAAAAKIGGVVVVKAQVKTGGRGKAGGVKVAKSPAEANEAAQKILGLDIKGHVVKRVMIAQGASIEKEFYFSILLDRSNRTFLSLCSVEGGMDIEQLAVERPEALAKIA
;
A
#
# COMPACT_ATOMS: atom_id res chain seq x y z
N MET A 1 7.46 -6.94 -8.29
CA MET A 1 6.92 -8.26 -8.72
C MET A 1 5.88 -8.10 -9.83
N PHE A 2 4.83 -7.32 -9.65
CA PHE A 2 3.78 -7.13 -10.67
C PHE A 2 4.31 -6.57 -11.99
N GLU A 3 5.21 -5.59 -11.94
CA GLU A 3 5.84 -5.01 -13.13
C GLU A 3 6.55 -6.07 -13.99
N ARG A 4 7.23 -7.04 -13.35
CA ARG A 4 7.93 -8.14 -14.05
C ARG A 4 6.98 -9.07 -14.81
N HIS A 5 5.69 -9.08 -14.48
CA HIS A 5 4.66 -9.89 -15.12
C HIS A 5 3.73 -9.05 -16.02
N GLY A 6 4.16 -7.84 -16.40
CA GLY A 6 3.41 -6.97 -17.31
C GLY A 6 2.20 -6.28 -16.69
N VAL A 7 2.04 -6.32 -15.36
CA VAL A 7 0.97 -5.60 -14.67
C VAL A 7 1.35 -4.12 -14.56
N PRO A 8 0.48 -3.18 -14.98
CA PRO A 8 0.75 -1.75 -14.84
C PRO A 8 0.91 -1.37 -13.37
N VAL A 9 1.98 -0.65 -13.06
CA VAL A 9 2.27 -0.16 -11.71
C VAL A 9 2.71 1.30 -11.73
N LEU A 10 2.49 2.00 -10.63
CA LEU A 10 3.05 3.34 -10.44
C LEU A 10 4.55 3.24 -10.15
N GLN A 11 5.31 4.26 -10.60
CA GLN A 11 6.72 4.35 -10.29
C GLN A 11 6.94 4.44 -8.79
N GLY A 12 7.88 3.66 -8.26
CA GLY A 12 8.21 3.63 -6.85
C GLY A 12 9.69 3.38 -6.62
N LEU A 13 10.25 4.01 -5.60
CA LEU A 13 11.63 3.87 -5.16
C LEU A 13 11.68 3.57 -3.67
N ILE A 14 12.65 2.77 -3.27
CA ILE A 14 12.86 2.40 -1.86
C ILE A 14 13.86 3.37 -1.22
N ALA A 15 13.59 3.74 0.03
CA ALA A 15 14.46 4.59 0.83
C ALA A 15 14.59 4.04 2.24
N ASP A 16 15.81 4.03 2.76
CA ASP A 16 16.12 3.59 4.14
C ASP A 16 16.36 4.79 5.08
N THR A 17 16.55 5.98 4.52
CA THR A 17 16.77 7.22 5.25
C THR A 17 15.85 8.34 4.73
N PRO A 18 15.59 9.40 5.54
CA PRO A 18 14.83 10.57 5.08
C PRO A 18 15.47 11.27 3.87
N GLU A 19 16.79 11.32 3.81
CA GLU A 19 17.56 11.92 2.71
C GLU A 19 17.37 11.14 1.41
N GLU A 20 17.38 9.82 1.49
CA GLU A 20 17.07 8.97 0.33
C GLU A 20 15.61 9.13 -0.12
N ALA A 21 14.69 9.33 0.81
CA ALA A 21 13.29 9.61 0.49
C ALA A 21 13.13 10.95 -0.25
N GLU A 22 13.84 11.98 0.18
CA GLU A 22 13.88 13.27 -0.50
C GLU A 22 14.45 13.15 -1.92
N ALA A 23 15.56 12.45 -2.08
CA ALA A 23 16.15 12.20 -3.40
C ALA A 23 15.22 11.40 -4.33
N ALA A 24 14.54 10.39 -3.79
CA ALA A 24 13.56 9.60 -4.53
C ALA A 24 12.37 10.45 -4.96
N ALA A 25 11.85 11.31 -4.09
CA ALA A 25 10.77 12.24 -4.40
C ALA A 25 11.16 13.24 -5.49
N ALA A 26 12.37 13.76 -5.45
CA ALA A 26 12.92 14.65 -6.47
C ALA A 26 13.04 13.95 -7.83
N LYS A 27 13.42 12.68 -7.83
CA LYS A 27 13.51 11.84 -9.05
C LYS A 27 12.16 11.58 -9.70
N ILE A 28 11.16 11.25 -8.90
CA ILE A 28 9.80 10.97 -9.38
C ILE A 28 9.15 12.27 -9.86
N GLY A 29 9.31 13.35 -9.10
CA GLY A 29 8.69 14.66 -9.36
C GLY A 29 7.20 14.68 -8.98
N GLY A 30 6.67 15.87 -8.70
CA GLY A 30 5.27 16.06 -8.35
C GLY A 30 4.88 15.47 -6.99
N VAL A 31 3.62 15.10 -6.87
CA VAL A 31 3.08 14.49 -5.64
C VAL A 31 3.55 13.06 -5.51
N VAL A 32 4.04 12.69 -4.34
CA VAL A 32 4.46 11.32 -3.99
C VAL A 32 3.77 10.86 -2.71
N VAL A 33 3.72 9.55 -2.52
CA VAL A 33 3.22 8.92 -1.30
C VAL A 33 4.36 8.15 -0.64
N VAL A 34 4.61 8.44 0.62
CA VAL A 34 5.60 7.75 1.45
C VAL A 34 4.92 6.64 2.22
N LYS A 35 5.33 5.40 1.99
CA LYS A 35 4.69 4.19 2.53
C LYS A 35 5.66 3.36 3.34
N ALA A 36 5.31 3.06 4.59
CA ALA A 36 6.05 2.10 5.40
C ALA A 36 6.15 0.73 4.73
N GLN A 37 7.33 0.12 4.78
CA GLN A 37 7.58 -1.24 4.28
C GLN A 37 7.71 -2.19 5.47
N VAL A 38 6.61 -2.81 5.86
CA VAL A 38 6.53 -3.80 6.94
C VAL A 38 5.68 -5.00 6.50
N LYS A 39 5.93 -6.14 7.13
CA LYS A 39 5.24 -7.40 6.82
C LYS A 39 3.89 -7.52 7.54
N THR A 40 3.12 -6.44 7.60
CA THR A 40 1.79 -6.42 8.20
C THR A 40 0.87 -5.46 7.47
N GLY A 41 -0.42 -5.68 7.58
CA GLY A 41 -1.45 -4.78 7.06
C GLY A 41 -1.78 -3.63 8.02
N GLY A 42 -2.69 -2.75 7.61
CA GLY A 42 -3.15 -1.63 8.44
C GLY A 42 -2.17 -0.46 8.54
N ARG A 43 -1.21 -0.38 7.61
CA ARG A 43 -0.19 0.68 7.57
C ARG A 43 -0.77 2.09 7.56
N GLY A 44 -1.83 2.30 6.79
CA GLY A 44 -2.51 3.60 6.71
C GLY A 44 -3.12 4.02 8.04
N LYS A 45 -3.83 3.11 8.72
CA LYS A 45 -4.44 3.35 10.03
C LYS A 45 -3.40 3.66 11.11
N ALA A 46 -2.21 3.08 10.99
CA ALA A 46 -1.10 3.31 11.93
C ALA A 46 -0.25 4.56 11.61
N GLY A 47 -0.61 5.34 10.61
CA GLY A 47 0.16 6.52 10.19
C GLY A 47 1.39 6.21 9.34
N GLY A 48 1.50 4.99 8.83
CA GLY A 48 2.61 4.53 7.99
C GLY A 48 2.49 4.89 6.51
N VAL A 49 1.50 5.71 6.15
CA VAL A 49 1.30 6.21 4.78
C VAL A 49 1.04 7.71 4.84
N LYS A 50 1.85 8.50 4.13
CA LYS A 50 1.73 9.96 4.07
C LYS A 50 1.92 10.47 2.66
N VAL A 51 1.14 11.49 2.29
CA VAL A 51 1.28 12.18 1.01
C VAL A 51 2.28 13.34 1.18
N ALA A 52 3.15 13.51 0.21
CA ALA A 52 4.11 14.61 0.13
C ALA A 52 4.01 15.29 -1.23
N LYS A 53 3.95 16.61 -1.21
CA LYS A 53 3.82 17.44 -2.43
C LYS A 53 5.16 17.97 -2.92
N SER A 54 6.20 17.81 -2.12
CA SER A 54 7.57 18.27 -2.42
C SER A 54 8.60 17.29 -1.84
N PRO A 55 9.84 17.30 -2.32
CA PRO A 55 10.93 16.50 -1.75
C PRO A 55 11.15 16.75 -0.25
N ALA A 56 11.04 18.01 0.20
CA ALA A 56 11.17 18.38 1.60
C ALA A 56 10.07 17.74 2.47
N GLU A 57 8.83 17.75 2.00
CA GLU A 57 7.71 17.06 2.68
C GLU A 57 7.91 15.54 2.71
N ALA A 58 8.51 14.96 1.67
CA ALA A 58 8.85 13.53 1.64
C ALA A 58 9.90 13.18 2.69
N ASN A 59 10.89 14.03 2.89
CA ASN A 59 11.88 13.90 3.96
C ASN A 59 11.20 13.91 5.34
N GLU A 60 10.35 14.89 5.62
CA GLU A 60 9.61 14.98 6.88
C GLU A 60 8.70 13.77 7.10
N ALA A 61 8.00 13.34 6.07
CA ALA A 61 7.14 12.16 6.14
C ALA A 61 7.94 10.91 6.47
N ALA A 62 9.10 10.73 5.83
CA ALA A 62 10.00 9.61 6.10
C ALA A 62 10.55 9.65 7.53
N GLN A 63 10.89 10.83 8.06
CA GLN A 63 11.32 10.98 9.46
C GLN A 63 10.24 10.53 10.45
N LYS A 64 8.98 10.80 10.15
CA LYS A 64 7.84 10.42 11.00
C LYS A 64 7.49 8.94 10.89
N ILE A 65 7.68 8.35 9.73
CA ILE A 65 7.34 6.95 9.45
C ILE A 65 8.47 6.00 9.86
N LEU A 66 9.72 6.34 9.60
CA LEU A 66 10.88 5.53 10.02
C LEU A 66 10.97 5.48 11.54
N GLY A 67 11.04 4.26 12.08
CA GLY A 67 11.01 4.03 13.52
C GLY A 67 9.62 3.87 14.12
N LEU A 68 8.55 4.06 13.34
CA LEU A 68 7.18 3.82 13.78
C LEU A 68 6.97 2.32 14.03
N ASP A 69 6.30 1.99 15.13
CA ASP A 69 5.87 0.62 15.40
C ASP A 69 4.48 0.38 14.83
N ILE A 70 4.37 -0.57 13.92
CA ILE A 70 3.10 -1.00 13.33
C ILE A 70 2.86 -2.47 13.70
N LYS A 71 2.00 -2.70 14.66
CA LYS A 71 1.66 -4.06 15.16
C LYS A 71 2.89 -4.89 15.55
N GLY A 72 3.84 -4.28 16.25
CA GLY A 72 5.08 -4.91 16.66
C GLY A 72 6.19 -4.92 15.61
N HIS A 73 5.96 -4.34 14.44
CA HIS A 73 6.96 -4.21 13.36
C HIS A 73 7.47 -2.78 13.29
N VAL A 74 8.73 -2.56 13.63
CA VAL A 74 9.39 -1.26 13.52
C VAL A 74 9.71 -0.98 12.05
N VAL A 75 9.30 0.18 11.56
CA VAL A 75 9.54 0.60 10.18
C VAL A 75 11.01 0.98 10.01
N LYS A 76 11.73 0.26 9.17
CA LYS A 76 13.13 0.50 8.84
C LYS A 76 13.33 0.98 7.40
N ARG A 77 12.29 0.92 6.60
CA ARG A 77 12.31 1.22 5.16
C ARG A 77 10.98 1.81 4.74
N VAL A 78 11.04 2.76 3.82
CA VAL A 78 9.87 3.35 3.17
C VAL A 78 9.97 3.20 1.66
N MET A 79 8.82 3.20 0.99
CA MET A 79 8.73 3.30 -0.46
C MET A 79 8.15 4.65 -0.82
N ILE A 80 8.80 5.34 -1.74
CA ILE A 80 8.33 6.58 -2.32
C ILE A 80 7.66 6.23 -3.64
N ALA A 81 6.36 6.39 -3.71
CA ALA A 81 5.58 6.04 -4.89
C ALA A 81 4.99 7.31 -5.54
N GLN A 82 4.88 7.27 -6.86
CA GLN A 82 4.20 8.32 -7.60
C GLN A 82 2.75 8.46 -7.12
N GLY A 83 2.30 9.68 -6.87
CA GLY A 83 0.91 9.99 -6.57
C GLY A 83 0.02 9.75 -7.80
N ALA A 84 -1.20 9.28 -7.58
CA ALA A 84 -2.18 9.06 -8.63
C ALA A 84 -3.49 9.78 -8.29
N SER A 85 -4.19 10.22 -9.33
CA SER A 85 -5.58 10.63 -9.21
C SER A 85 -6.44 9.37 -9.22
N ILE A 86 -6.95 8.98 -8.06
CA ILE A 86 -7.71 7.74 -7.90
C ILE A 86 -9.19 8.05 -8.15
N GLU A 87 -9.75 7.46 -9.19
CA GLU A 87 -11.20 7.52 -9.45
C GLU A 87 -11.94 6.39 -8.74
N LYS A 88 -11.36 5.17 -8.78
CA LYS A 88 -11.92 3.98 -8.14
C LYS A 88 -10.80 3.11 -7.57
N GLU A 89 -11.07 2.50 -6.45
CA GLU A 89 -10.22 1.47 -5.87
C GLU A 89 -10.96 0.13 -5.90
N PHE A 90 -10.24 -0.90 -6.31
CA PHE A 90 -10.75 -2.26 -6.34
C PHE A 90 -9.95 -3.12 -5.37
N TYR A 91 -10.62 -4.08 -4.77
CA TYR A 91 -9.95 -5.13 -4.02
C TYR A 91 -9.85 -6.40 -4.86
N PHE A 92 -8.69 -7.03 -4.84
CA PHE A 92 -8.48 -8.34 -5.44
C PHE A 92 -7.50 -9.15 -4.60
N SER A 93 -7.83 -10.39 -4.33
CA SER A 93 -6.92 -11.34 -3.70
C SER A 93 -7.15 -12.75 -4.20
N ILE A 94 -6.09 -13.55 -4.12
CA ILE A 94 -6.15 -15.02 -4.32
C ILE A 94 -5.65 -15.65 -3.04
N LEU A 95 -6.44 -16.54 -2.47
CA LEU A 95 -6.10 -17.25 -1.24
C LEU A 95 -6.35 -18.76 -1.38
N LEU A 96 -5.74 -19.52 -0.50
CA LEU A 96 -5.92 -20.96 -0.44
C LEU A 96 -7.18 -21.28 0.37
N ASP A 97 -8.17 -21.86 -0.31
CA ASP A 97 -9.34 -22.45 0.34
C ASP A 97 -9.01 -23.89 0.74
N ARG A 98 -8.68 -24.07 2.01
CA ARG A 98 -8.28 -25.37 2.55
C ARG A 98 -9.45 -26.35 2.64
N SER A 99 -10.66 -25.84 2.82
CA SER A 99 -11.87 -26.67 2.94
C SER A 99 -12.22 -27.34 1.62
N ASN A 100 -12.14 -26.60 0.53
CA ASN A 100 -12.43 -27.09 -0.82
C ASN A 100 -11.18 -27.55 -1.58
N ARG A 101 -9.98 -27.43 -0.98
CA ARG A 101 -8.68 -27.80 -1.57
C ARG A 101 -8.43 -27.11 -2.91
N THR A 102 -8.76 -25.84 -3.02
CA THR A 102 -8.62 -25.04 -4.25
C THR A 102 -8.13 -23.63 -3.93
N PHE A 103 -7.85 -22.85 -4.96
CA PHE A 103 -7.65 -21.42 -4.81
C PHE A 103 -8.98 -20.69 -4.91
N LEU A 104 -9.13 -19.66 -4.10
CA LEU A 104 -10.29 -18.79 -4.10
C LEU A 104 -9.85 -17.36 -4.45
N SER A 105 -10.42 -16.83 -5.50
CA SER A 105 -10.25 -15.42 -5.87
C SER A 105 -11.37 -14.59 -5.26
N LEU A 106 -11.01 -13.52 -4.59
CA LEU A 106 -11.95 -12.54 -4.05
C LEU A 106 -11.75 -11.21 -4.77
N CYS A 107 -12.83 -10.57 -5.18
CA CYS A 107 -12.76 -9.23 -5.76
C CYS A 107 -13.96 -8.39 -5.32
N SER A 108 -13.73 -7.09 -5.21
CA SER A 108 -14.75 -6.11 -4.89
C SER A 108 -14.48 -4.80 -5.63
N VAL A 109 -15.55 -4.11 -6.00
CA VAL A 109 -15.48 -2.73 -6.50
C VAL A 109 -15.26 -1.72 -5.37
N GLU A 110 -15.31 -2.17 -4.14
CA GLU A 110 -15.07 -1.36 -2.94
C GLU A 110 -13.69 -1.68 -2.35
N GLY A 111 -12.64 -1.09 -2.93
CA GLY A 111 -11.28 -1.15 -2.40
C GLY A 111 -11.06 -0.12 -1.30
N GLY A 112 -9.87 -0.17 -0.67
CA GLY A 112 -9.50 0.75 0.40
C GLY A 112 -10.22 0.54 1.72
N MET A 113 -11.12 -0.43 1.81
CA MET A 113 -11.92 -0.77 2.99
C MET A 113 -11.36 -1.98 3.74
N ASP A 114 -11.85 -2.18 4.95
CA ASP A 114 -11.64 -3.41 5.69
C ASP A 114 -12.51 -4.53 5.06
N ILE A 115 -11.85 -5.45 4.37
CA ILE A 115 -12.54 -6.50 3.61
C ILE A 115 -13.26 -7.50 4.50
N GLU A 116 -12.74 -7.75 5.71
CA GLU A 116 -13.38 -8.64 6.67
C GLU A 116 -14.70 -8.03 7.16
N GLN A 117 -14.71 -6.73 7.41
CA GLN A 117 -15.92 -6.00 7.74
C GLN A 117 -16.91 -5.95 6.57
N LEU A 118 -16.44 -5.69 5.36
CA LEU A 118 -17.24 -5.70 4.13
C LEU A 118 -17.93 -7.05 3.92
N ALA A 119 -17.22 -8.14 4.15
CA ALA A 119 -17.74 -9.50 3.99
C ALA A 119 -18.89 -9.82 4.97
N VAL A 120 -18.93 -9.16 6.12
CA VAL A 120 -19.99 -9.31 7.13
C VAL A 120 -21.17 -8.37 6.86
N GLU A 121 -20.89 -7.10 6.60
CA GLU A 121 -21.91 -6.06 6.46
C GLU A 121 -22.58 -6.06 5.08
N ARG A 122 -21.80 -6.32 4.04
CA ARG A 122 -22.24 -6.27 2.64
C ARG A 122 -21.64 -7.40 1.81
N PRO A 123 -22.02 -8.67 2.10
CA PRO A 123 -21.45 -9.82 1.41
C PRO A 123 -21.67 -9.81 -0.11
N GLU A 124 -22.71 -9.13 -0.58
CA GLU A 124 -23.02 -8.97 -2.00
C GLU A 124 -21.99 -8.11 -2.75
N ALA A 125 -21.24 -7.26 -2.04
CA ALA A 125 -20.20 -6.42 -2.62
C ALA A 125 -18.89 -7.18 -2.88
N LEU A 126 -18.78 -8.42 -2.39
CA LEU A 126 -17.59 -9.26 -2.51
C LEU A 126 -17.88 -10.48 -3.40
N ALA A 127 -17.30 -10.50 -4.59
CA ALA A 127 -17.36 -11.66 -5.48
C ALA A 127 -16.34 -12.72 -5.07
N LYS A 128 -16.77 -13.96 -4.99
CA LYS A 128 -15.95 -15.14 -4.66
C LYS A 128 -15.95 -16.08 -5.85
N ILE A 129 -14.77 -16.40 -6.37
CA ILE A 129 -14.58 -17.24 -7.55
C ILE A 129 -13.56 -18.33 -7.20
N ALA A 130 -14.01 -19.57 -7.25
CA ALA A 130 -13.17 -20.73 -7.02
C ALA A 130 -12.42 -21.17 -8.29
#